data_75cc9fbbc9c974224ea476b02ab1db4b
#
_entry.id   75cc9fbbc9c974224ea476b02ab1db4b
#
_cell.length_a   1.000
_cell.length_b   1.000
_cell.length_c   1.000
_cell.angle_alpha   90.00
_cell.angle_beta   90.00
_cell.angle_gamma   90.00
#
_symmetry.space_group_name_H-M   'P 1'
#
loop_
_entity.id
_entity.type
_entity.pdbx_description
1 polymer ?
#
loop_
_entity_poly.entity_id
_entity_poly.type
_entity_poly.pdbx_seq_one_letter_code
_entity_poly.pdbx_strand_id
1 'polypeptide(L)'
;MNKLINIAILSFILYSCMGQTKKEKNKLVDSKKDEWISLFDGKTTEGWHYYNGGELGREWEVKDGILTFDPKNRDEIDKKYNIVTNEKFTNFILSIEWNIAECGNSGLFWGVHEDKRFVSPYLTGPEIQILDNERHSDAFMKPKYHQAGALYDIVQPSKDVCNPAGEWNHFLLTVNHEINNANVKLNGTEVVSFPINGPEWEDLISTCKFRDKSTYNYIEAPEFGKYKTGKIGLQDHGDRVSFRNIKIKRL
;
A
#
# COMPACT_ATOMS: atom_id res chain seq x y z
N MET A 1 10.42 -42.28 -56.87
CA MET A 1 10.46 -42.58 -55.41
C MET A 1 11.51 -41.69 -54.78
N ASN A 2 11.16 -40.62 -54.14
CA ASN A 2 11.96 -39.78 -53.15
C ASN A 2 11.36 -38.39 -53.05
N LYS A 3 10.20 -38.27 -52.38
CA LYS A 3 9.62 -36.96 -52.00
C LYS A 3 8.82 -36.97 -50.65
N LEU A 4 9.12 -37.91 -49.74
CA LEU A 4 8.32 -38.05 -48.52
C LEU A 4 9.10 -38.00 -47.19
N ILE A 5 10.39 -37.61 -47.18
CA ILE A 5 11.22 -37.65 -45.96
C ILE A 5 11.48 -36.25 -45.35
N ASN A 6 11.17 -35.13 -46.04
CA ASN A 6 11.56 -33.78 -45.54
C ASN A 6 10.51 -33.01 -44.75
N ILE A 7 9.31 -33.54 -44.48
CA ILE A 7 8.26 -32.79 -43.75
C ILE A 7 8.24 -33.14 -42.24
N ALA A 8 8.74 -34.30 -41.87
CA ALA A 8 8.70 -34.73 -40.46
C ALA A 8 9.77 -34.07 -39.53
N ILE A 9 10.87 -33.58 -40.10
CA ILE A 9 11.98 -33.00 -39.31
C ILE A 9 11.68 -31.53 -38.92
N LEU A 10 10.92 -30.78 -39.72
CA LEU A 10 10.60 -29.39 -39.47
C LEU A 10 9.58 -29.20 -38.34
N SER A 11 8.65 -30.16 -38.15
CA SER A 11 7.66 -30.10 -37.06
C SER A 11 8.24 -30.41 -35.68
N PHE A 12 9.29 -31.19 -35.57
CA PHE A 12 9.95 -31.53 -34.31
C PHE A 12 10.80 -30.38 -33.77
N ILE A 13 11.42 -29.57 -34.63
CA ILE A 13 12.25 -28.40 -34.24
C ILE A 13 11.37 -27.26 -33.71
N LEU A 14 10.19 -27.03 -34.29
CA LEU A 14 9.25 -26.00 -33.83
C LEU A 14 8.63 -26.33 -32.45
N TYR A 15 8.39 -27.62 -32.17
CA TYR A 15 7.84 -28.02 -30.85
C TYR A 15 8.88 -27.93 -29.74
N SER A 16 10.17 -28.18 -30.03
CA SER A 16 11.27 -28.01 -29.07
C SER A 16 11.54 -26.55 -28.72
N CYS A 17 11.46 -25.63 -29.68
CA CYS A 17 11.62 -24.20 -29.46
C CYS A 17 10.47 -23.59 -28.64
N MET A 18 9.22 -24.01 -28.86
CA MET A 18 8.07 -23.50 -28.07
C MET A 18 8.08 -24.00 -26.64
N GLY A 19 8.60 -25.18 -26.35
CA GLY A 19 8.75 -25.74 -24.99
C GLY A 19 9.84 -25.04 -24.17
N GLN A 20 10.94 -24.65 -24.81
CA GLN A 20 12.05 -23.95 -24.16
C GLN A 20 11.68 -22.51 -23.79
N THR A 21 11.01 -21.77 -24.70
CA THR A 21 10.59 -20.39 -24.42
C THR A 21 9.55 -20.29 -23.30
N LYS A 22 8.68 -21.29 -23.14
CA LYS A 22 7.69 -21.34 -22.05
C LYS A 22 8.33 -21.66 -20.69
N LYS A 23 9.34 -22.55 -20.68
CA LYS A 23 10.11 -22.88 -19.47
C LYS A 23 11.01 -21.73 -19.02
N GLU A 24 11.64 -21.01 -19.96
CA GLU A 24 12.45 -19.83 -19.64
C GLU A 24 11.61 -18.65 -19.17
N LYS A 25 10.45 -18.39 -19.79
CA LYS A 25 9.49 -17.38 -19.31
C LYS A 25 8.99 -17.71 -17.89
N ASN A 26 8.63 -18.95 -17.62
CA ASN A 26 8.19 -19.35 -16.25
C ASN A 26 9.32 -19.25 -15.23
N LYS A 27 10.56 -19.57 -15.61
CA LYS A 27 11.73 -19.43 -14.72
C LYS A 27 12.09 -17.96 -14.44
N LEU A 28 11.90 -17.06 -15.41
CA LEU A 28 12.07 -15.61 -15.26
C LEU A 28 10.94 -14.97 -14.43
N VAL A 29 9.71 -15.50 -14.52
CA VAL A 29 8.59 -15.05 -13.69
C VAL A 29 8.76 -15.52 -12.23
N ASP A 30 9.22 -16.76 -12.02
CA ASP A 30 9.48 -17.30 -10.67
C ASP A 30 10.68 -16.61 -9.99
N SER A 31 11.73 -16.23 -10.74
CA SER A 31 12.89 -15.54 -10.17
C SER A 31 12.57 -14.10 -9.71
N LYS A 32 11.55 -13.46 -10.28
CA LYS A 32 11.09 -12.12 -9.89
C LYS A 32 10.17 -12.12 -8.66
N LYS A 33 9.59 -13.26 -8.29
CA LYS A 33 8.72 -13.35 -7.11
C LYS A 33 9.46 -13.17 -5.79
N ASP A 34 10.74 -13.50 -5.74
CA ASP A 34 11.54 -13.47 -4.50
C ASP A 34 12.41 -12.21 -4.33
N GLU A 35 12.39 -11.30 -5.29
CA GLU A 35 13.24 -10.10 -5.29
C GLU A 35 12.50 -8.87 -4.73
N TRP A 36 13.21 -8.09 -3.90
CA TRP A 36 12.73 -6.79 -3.46
C TRP A 36 12.83 -5.75 -4.59
N ILE A 37 11.72 -5.13 -4.91
CA ILE A 37 11.60 -4.04 -5.88
C ILE A 37 11.60 -2.73 -5.10
N SER A 38 12.48 -1.79 -5.43
CA SER A 38 12.43 -0.44 -4.86
C SER A 38 11.24 0.31 -5.44
N LEU A 39 10.39 0.85 -4.58
CA LEU A 39 9.30 1.77 -4.95
C LEU A 39 9.72 3.24 -4.84
N PHE A 40 10.90 3.51 -4.28
CA PHE A 40 11.48 4.85 -4.16
C PHE A 40 12.99 4.74 -4.28
N ASP A 41 13.56 5.42 -5.26
CA ASP A 41 14.98 5.38 -5.60
C ASP A 41 15.86 6.27 -4.70
N GLY A 42 15.23 7.06 -3.82
CA GLY A 42 15.91 8.03 -2.94
C GLY A 42 16.34 9.31 -3.65
N LYS A 43 15.97 9.51 -4.93
CA LYS A 43 16.42 10.64 -5.74
C LYS A 43 15.29 11.38 -6.45
N THR A 44 14.28 10.65 -6.88
CA THR A 44 13.17 11.17 -7.68
C THR A 44 11.83 10.70 -7.12
N THR A 45 10.75 11.30 -7.61
CA THR A 45 9.37 10.87 -7.35
C THR A 45 8.86 9.89 -8.42
N GLU A 46 9.75 9.38 -9.28
CA GLU A 46 9.38 8.42 -10.31
C GLU A 46 8.71 7.18 -9.71
N GLY A 47 7.67 6.70 -10.38
CA GLY A 47 6.85 5.58 -9.87
C GLY A 47 5.66 6.00 -9.01
N TRP A 48 5.52 7.31 -8.70
CA TRP A 48 4.42 7.88 -7.92
C TRP A 48 3.71 9.01 -8.68
N HIS A 49 2.44 9.21 -8.40
CA HIS A 49 1.64 10.32 -8.90
C HIS A 49 0.56 10.71 -7.89
N TYR A 50 -0.05 11.89 -8.03
CA TYR A 50 -1.19 12.28 -7.20
C TYR A 50 -2.38 11.39 -7.46
N TYR A 51 -3.04 10.97 -6.39
CA TYR A 51 -4.28 10.19 -6.49
C TYR A 51 -5.30 10.90 -7.39
N ASN A 52 -5.78 10.20 -8.44
CA ASN A 52 -6.63 10.75 -9.50
C ASN A 52 -6.02 11.97 -10.23
N GLY A 53 -4.73 12.22 -10.11
CA GLY A 53 -4.05 13.39 -10.65
C GLY A 53 -2.82 13.07 -11.50
N GLY A 54 -2.03 14.11 -11.75
CA GLY A 54 -0.80 14.06 -12.53
C GLY A 54 0.46 13.82 -11.68
N GLU A 55 1.58 14.29 -12.20
CA GLU A 55 2.89 14.23 -11.55
C GLU A 55 2.92 15.01 -10.23
N LEU A 56 3.82 14.61 -9.33
CA LEU A 56 4.01 15.27 -8.04
C LEU A 56 4.60 16.66 -8.20
N GLY A 57 4.09 17.60 -7.41
CA GLY A 57 4.63 18.95 -7.27
C GLY A 57 5.57 19.07 -6.07
N ARG A 58 5.83 20.31 -5.68
CA ARG A 58 6.77 20.67 -4.61
C ARG A 58 6.31 20.26 -3.20
N GLU A 59 5.06 19.86 -3.04
CA GLU A 59 4.50 19.41 -1.76
C GLU A 59 5.14 18.09 -1.31
N TRP A 60 5.57 17.28 -2.28
CA TRP A 60 6.36 16.08 -2.07
C TRP A 60 7.79 16.30 -2.53
N GLU A 61 8.66 16.62 -1.58
CA GLU A 61 10.08 16.91 -1.84
C GLU A 61 10.93 15.64 -1.63
N VAL A 62 11.93 15.45 -2.49
CA VAL A 62 12.98 14.42 -2.30
C VAL A 62 14.29 15.12 -1.96
N LYS A 63 14.81 14.77 -0.77
CA LYS A 63 16.09 15.30 -0.31
C LYS A 63 16.83 14.26 0.54
N ASP A 64 18.10 14.06 0.31
CA ASP A 64 18.99 13.17 1.08
C ASP A 64 18.45 11.73 1.24
N GLY A 65 17.81 11.18 0.20
CA GLY A 65 17.22 9.84 0.21
C GLY A 65 15.86 9.74 0.91
N ILE A 66 15.23 10.88 1.21
CA ILE A 66 13.97 10.98 1.94
C ILE A 66 12.91 11.64 1.06
N LEU A 67 11.73 11.02 0.98
CA LEU A 67 10.52 11.58 0.38
C LEU A 67 9.71 12.21 1.50
N THR A 68 9.49 13.51 1.43
CA THR A 68 8.80 14.29 2.48
C THR A 68 7.59 15.02 1.90
N PHE A 69 6.43 14.86 2.53
CA PHE A 69 5.31 15.77 2.38
C PHE A 69 5.50 16.94 3.35
N ASP A 70 5.53 18.16 2.84
CA ASP A 70 5.56 19.37 3.67
C ASP A 70 4.33 20.26 3.37
N PRO A 71 3.39 20.40 4.33
CA PRO A 71 2.18 21.18 4.12
C PRO A 71 2.44 22.68 3.85
N LYS A 72 3.64 23.18 4.20
CA LYS A 72 4.04 24.58 3.89
C LYS A 72 4.22 24.83 2.40
N ASN A 73 4.42 23.78 1.63
CA ASN A 73 4.62 23.85 0.18
C ASN A 73 3.31 23.72 -0.61
N ARG A 74 2.15 23.61 0.05
CA ARG A 74 0.85 23.52 -0.63
C ARG A 74 0.54 24.78 -1.42
N ASP A 75 0.05 24.59 -2.64
CA ASP A 75 -0.46 25.67 -3.47
C ASP A 75 -1.90 26.02 -3.11
N GLU A 76 -2.69 25.03 -2.70
CA GLU A 76 -4.11 25.17 -2.37
C GLU A 76 -4.40 24.46 -1.05
N ILE A 77 -5.04 25.16 -0.10
CA ILE A 77 -5.29 24.67 1.26
C ILE A 77 -6.27 23.49 1.26
N ASP A 78 -7.31 23.53 0.42
CA ASP A 78 -8.38 22.53 0.40
C ASP A 78 -8.07 21.32 -0.49
N LYS A 79 -7.04 21.39 -1.30
CA LYS A 79 -6.61 20.30 -2.15
C LYS A 79 -5.93 19.20 -1.32
N LYS A 80 -6.22 17.94 -1.67
CA LYS A 80 -5.54 16.77 -1.09
C LYS A 80 -4.41 16.32 -2.00
N TYR A 81 -3.28 16.08 -1.40
CA TYR A 81 -2.03 15.71 -2.08
C TYR A 81 -1.62 14.26 -1.78
N ASN A 82 -2.62 13.37 -1.59
CA ASN A 82 -2.37 11.93 -1.49
C ASN A 82 -1.65 11.44 -2.74
N ILE A 83 -0.69 10.54 -2.57
CA ILE A 83 0.05 9.95 -3.69
C ILE A 83 -0.15 8.45 -3.74
N VAL A 84 -0.05 7.90 -4.95
CA VAL A 84 -0.18 6.45 -5.19
C VAL A 84 0.90 5.97 -6.16
N THR A 85 1.23 4.68 -6.06
CA THR A 85 2.15 4.04 -7.01
C THR A 85 1.56 3.97 -8.43
N ASN A 86 2.42 4.04 -9.45
CA ASN A 86 2.01 3.76 -10.83
C ASN A 86 1.60 2.30 -11.01
N GLU A 87 2.31 1.38 -10.36
CA GLU A 87 2.04 -0.06 -10.39
C GLU A 87 0.95 -0.47 -9.40
N LYS A 88 0.33 -1.63 -9.67
CA LYS A 88 -0.65 -2.30 -8.81
C LYS A 88 -0.08 -3.60 -8.26
N PHE A 89 -0.51 -3.95 -7.06
CA PHE A 89 -0.06 -5.13 -6.32
C PHE A 89 -1.26 -5.92 -5.79
N THR A 90 -1.12 -7.25 -5.73
CA THR A 90 -2.15 -8.17 -5.22
C THR A 90 -1.68 -8.85 -3.94
N ASN A 91 -0.68 -9.74 -4.06
CA ASN A 91 -0.05 -10.41 -2.94
C ASN A 91 1.38 -9.88 -2.81
N PHE A 92 1.74 -9.35 -1.64
CA PHE A 92 3.03 -8.67 -1.47
C PHE A 92 3.46 -8.57 -0.01
N ILE A 93 4.74 -8.28 0.17
CA ILE A 93 5.31 -7.74 1.40
C ILE A 93 5.84 -6.35 1.06
N LEU A 94 5.38 -5.33 1.78
CA LEU A 94 5.85 -3.94 1.67
C LEU A 94 6.66 -3.60 2.91
N SER A 95 7.87 -3.07 2.70
CA SER A 95 8.74 -2.53 3.74
C SER A 95 8.88 -1.03 3.52
N ILE A 96 8.61 -0.24 4.54
CA ILE A 96 8.66 1.23 4.48
C ILE A 96 9.08 1.81 5.84
N GLU A 97 10.02 2.74 5.82
CA GLU A 97 10.34 3.55 6.99
C GLU A 97 9.62 4.90 6.89
N TRP A 98 9.07 5.34 8.02
CA TRP A 98 8.34 6.59 8.12
C TRP A 98 8.71 7.38 9.39
N ASN A 99 8.58 8.70 9.30
CA ASN A 99 8.78 9.63 10.40
C ASN A 99 7.68 10.68 10.34
N ILE A 100 6.98 10.89 11.44
CA ILE A 100 5.88 11.85 11.55
C ILE A 100 6.27 13.02 12.43
N ALA A 101 5.80 14.22 12.09
CA ALA A 101 5.98 15.40 12.95
C ALA A 101 5.18 15.29 14.25
N GLU A 102 5.50 16.13 15.25
CA GLU A 102 4.68 16.27 16.45
C GLU A 102 3.24 16.66 16.10
N CYS A 103 2.26 16.06 16.77
CA CYS A 103 0.83 16.16 16.48
C CYS A 103 0.45 15.72 15.06
N GLY A 104 1.31 14.97 14.35
CA GLY A 104 1.10 14.63 12.94
C GLY A 104 0.24 13.40 12.73
N ASN A 105 -0.44 13.37 11.56
CA ASN A 105 -1.27 12.29 11.06
C ASN A 105 -0.93 12.02 9.59
N SER A 106 -0.90 10.76 9.23
CA SER A 106 -0.72 10.24 7.87
C SER A 106 -1.22 8.80 7.81
N GLY A 107 -1.10 8.15 6.65
CA GLY A 107 -1.53 6.76 6.46
C GLY A 107 -0.86 6.07 5.30
N LEU A 108 -0.78 4.75 5.40
CA LEU A 108 -0.33 3.85 4.35
C LEU A 108 -1.53 3.06 3.83
N PHE A 109 -1.90 3.25 2.56
CA PHE A 109 -3.01 2.54 1.92
C PHE A 109 -2.52 1.39 1.05
N TRP A 110 -3.36 0.36 0.90
CA TRP A 110 -3.19 -0.66 -0.14
C TRP A 110 -4.53 -0.95 -0.81
N GLY A 111 -4.52 -1.69 -1.94
CA GLY A 111 -5.75 -2.00 -2.67
C GLY A 111 -6.45 -0.76 -3.24
N VAL A 112 -5.73 0.37 -3.35
CA VAL A 112 -6.31 1.63 -3.83
C VAL A 112 -6.71 1.51 -5.29
N HIS A 113 -7.96 1.89 -5.58
CA HIS A 113 -8.49 2.02 -6.92
C HIS A 113 -8.74 3.48 -7.26
N GLU A 114 -8.19 3.93 -8.39
CA GLU A 114 -8.40 5.28 -8.90
C GLU A 114 -9.61 5.33 -9.82
N ASP A 115 -10.53 6.21 -9.47
CA ASP A 115 -11.70 6.58 -10.28
C ASP A 115 -12.15 7.97 -9.81
N LYS A 116 -12.52 8.84 -10.73
CA LYS A 116 -12.98 10.21 -10.42
C LYS A 116 -14.21 10.29 -9.50
N ARG A 117 -14.94 9.18 -9.36
CA ARG A 117 -16.04 9.05 -8.37
C ARG A 117 -15.53 9.02 -6.93
N PHE A 118 -14.30 8.63 -6.72
CA PHE A 118 -13.69 8.50 -5.40
C PHE A 118 -12.75 9.68 -5.16
N VAL A 119 -13.13 10.57 -4.28
CA VAL A 119 -12.37 11.79 -3.98
C VAL A 119 -11.13 11.55 -3.12
N SER A 120 -10.99 10.35 -2.55
CA SER A 120 -9.87 10.02 -1.66
C SER A 120 -9.55 8.51 -1.70
N PRO A 121 -8.28 8.11 -1.51
CA PRO A 121 -7.85 6.71 -1.54
C PRO A 121 -8.54 5.84 -0.49
N TYR A 122 -8.90 6.39 0.68
CA TYR A 122 -9.59 5.65 1.75
C TYR A 122 -11.02 5.20 1.39
N LEU A 123 -11.60 5.68 0.29
CA LEU A 123 -12.91 5.20 -0.16
C LEU A 123 -12.84 3.80 -0.78
N THR A 124 -11.65 3.34 -1.13
CA THR A 124 -11.42 2.02 -1.73
C THR A 124 -10.37 1.20 -1.00
N GLY A 125 -9.27 1.84 -0.58
CA GLY A 125 -8.11 1.20 0.04
C GLY A 125 -8.16 1.27 1.57
N PRO A 126 -8.03 0.13 2.28
CA PRO A 126 -7.83 0.14 3.71
C PRO A 126 -6.51 0.83 4.09
N GLU A 127 -6.45 1.35 5.31
CA GLU A 127 -5.36 2.18 5.82
C GLU A 127 -4.65 1.54 7.02
N ILE A 128 -3.32 1.53 6.99
CA ILE A 128 -2.49 1.35 8.18
C ILE A 128 -2.11 2.74 8.69
N GLN A 129 -2.55 3.03 9.90
CA GLN A 129 -2.39 4.35 10.51
C GLN A 129 -0.93 4.71 10.78
N ILE A 130 -0.57 5.95 10.48
CA ILE A 130 0.67 6.63 10.86
C ILE A 130 0.29 7.85 11.69
N LEU A 131 0.69 7.88 12.96
CA LEU A 131 0.23 8.90 13.91
C LEU A 131 1.27 9.21 14.97
N ASP A 132 1.28 10.46 15.47
CA ASP A 132 1.84 10.76 16.78
C ASP A 132 0.85 10.29 17.85
N ASN A 133 1.07 9.09 18.38
CA ASN A 133 0.18 8.46 19.36
C ASN A 133 0.03 9.27 20.66
N GLU A 134 1.01 10.13 20.99
CA GLU A 134 1.04 10.86 22.24
C GLU A 134 0.28 12.19 22.19
N ARG A 135 0.24 12.84 21.00
CA ARG A 135 -0.20 14.25 20.91
C ARG A 135 -1.36 14.45 19.93
N HIS A 136 -1.51 13.62 18.90
CA HIS A 136 -2.57 13.81 17.94
C HIS A 136 -3.94 13.43 18.53
N SER A 137 -4.95 14.31 18.33
CA SER A 137 -6.29 14.13 18.91
C SER A 137 -6.97 12.83 18.48
N ASP A 138 -6.70 12.33 17.27
CA ASP A 138 -7.30 11.10 16.74
C ASP A 138 -6.95 9.85 17.57
N ALA A 139 -5.76 9.83 18.20
CA ALA A 139 -5.35 8.74 19.10
C ALA A 139 -6.33 8.52 20.26
N PHE A 140 -7.09 9.56 20.65
CA PHE A 140 -7.98 9.57 21.78
C PHE A 140 -9.46 9.46 21.41
N MET A 141 -9.83 9.63 20.12
CA MET A 141 -11.22 9.58 19.66
C MET A 141 -11.81 8.17 19.70
N LYS A 142 -11.07 7.17 19.24
CA LYS A 142 -11.39 5.75 19.35
C LYS A 142 -10.11 5.06 19.83
N PRO A 143 -9.87 5.01 21.14
CA PRO A 143 -8.60 4.62 21.70
C PRO A 143 -8.07 3.32 21.11
N LYS A 144 -6.81 3.33 20.68
CA LYS A 144 -6.06 2.28 19.98
C LYS A 144 -6.46 2.00 18.53
N TYR A 145 -7.73 2.18 18.16
CA TYR A 145 -8.17 1.92 16.78
C TYR A 145 -7.65 2.95 15.76
N HIS A 146 -7.19 4.11 16.24
CA HIS A 146 -6.58 5.16 15.44
C HIS A 146 -5.10 5.40 15.76
N GLN A 147 -4.46 4.52 16.53
CA GLN A 147 -3.02 4.60 16.82
C GLN A 147 -2.19 4.04 15.66
N ALA A 148 -0.92 4.45 15.60
CA ALA A 148 0.04 3.96 14.61
C ALA A 148 0.10 2.43 14.58
N GLY A 149 0.01 1.86 13.38
CA GLY A 149 -0.02 0.42 13.14
C GLY A 149 -1.42 -0.22 13.24
N ALA A 150 -2.47 0.51 13.60
CA ALA A 150 -3.84 0.03 13.50
C ALA A 150 -4.25 -0.19 12.03
N LEU A 151 -5.10 -1.18 11.77
CA LEU A 151 -5.99 -1.12 10.62
C LEU A 151 -7.05 -0.08 11.00
N TYR A 152 -6.91 1.13 10.45
CA TYR A 152 -7.62 2.33 10.89
C TYR A 152 -9.12 2.11 11.06
N ASP A 153 -9.63 2.46 12.25
CA ASP A 153 -11.02 2.32 12.69
C ASP A 153 -11.55 0.88 12.83
N ILE A 154 -10.74 -0.15 12.47
CA ILE A 154 -11.20 -1.55 12.32
C ILE A 154 -10.51 -2.50 13.31
N VAL A 155 -9.15 -2.51 13.34
CA VAL A 155 -8.38 -3.39 14.23
C VAL A 155 -7.34 -2.58 14.99
N GLN A 156 -7.41 -2.62 16.31
CA GLN A 156 -6.43 -1.96 17.17
C GLN A 156 -5.10 -2.73 17.21
N PRO A 157 -3.94 -2.07 17.33
CA PRO A 157 -2.69 -2.75 17.55
C PRO A 157 -2.66 -3.46 18.90
N SER A 158 -2.12 -4.66 18.93
CA SER A 158 -2.00 -5.49 20.14
C SER A 158 -1.03 -4.89 21.16
N LYS A 159 -0.06 -4.09 20.69
CA LYS A 159 0.97 -3.42 21.48
C LYS A 159 1.28 -2.06 20.87
N ASP A 160 1.56 -1.07 21.70
CA ASP A 160 2.19 0.17 21.27
C ASP A 160 3.73 -0.03 21.30
N VAL A 161 4.34 -0.04 20.13
CA VAL A 161 5.78 -0.13 19.91
C VAL A 161 6.24 0.96 18.94
N CYS A 162 5.43 2.03 18.83
CA CYS A 162 5.74 3.19 18.01
C CYS A 162 6.84 4.01 18.69
N ASN A 163 7.85 4.40 17.93
CA ASN A 163 8.81 5.40 18.39
C ASN A 163 8.13 6.78 18.37
N PRO A 164 8.54 7.70 19.26
CA PRO A 164 7.97 9.04 19.33
C PRO A 164 8.03 9.82 18.00
N ALA A 165 7.18 10.83 17.87
CA ALA A 165 7.22 11.75 16.74
C ALA A 165 8.63 12.36 16.58
N GLY A 166 9.10 12.52 15.34
CA GLY A 166 10.47 12.91 15.01
C GLY A 166 11.46 11.76 14.89
N GLU A 167 11.12 10.57 15.35
CA GLU A 167 11.93 9.35 15.19
C GLU A 167 11.44 8.49 14.04
N TRP A 168 12.33 7.68 13.45
CA TRP A 168 11.99 6.76 12.39
C TRP A 168 11.32 5.51 12.94
N ASN A 169 10.23 5.12 12.29
CA ASN A 169 9.50 3.88 12.48
C ASN A 169 9.56 3.02 11.22
N HIS A 170 9.36 1.73 11.35
CA HIS A 170 9.37 0.79 10.22
C HIS A 170 8.10 -0.05 10.20
N PHE A 171 7.39 -0.04 9.07
CA PHE A 171 6.34 -0.99 8.76
C PHE A 171 6.84 -2.11 7.85
N LEU A 172 6.44 -3.33 8.18
CA LEU A 172 6.43 -4.47 7.28
C LEU A 172 4.96 -4.92 7.15
N LEU A 173 4.32 -4.53 6.05
CA LEU A 173 2.95 -4.92 5.71
C LEU A 173 2.98 -6.14 4.79
N THR A 174 2.36 -7.25 5.21
CA THR A 174 2.11 -8.41 4.36
C THR A 174 0.64 -8.45 3.97
N VAL A 175 0.35 -8.60 2.67
CA VAL A 175 -1.00 -8.81 2.13
C VAL A 175 -0.97 -10.06 1.27
N ASN A 176 -1.75 -11.08 1.63
CA ASN A 176 -1.81 -12.33 0.90
C ASN A 176 -3.25 -12.86 0.82
N HIS A 177 -3.87 -12.67 -0.34
CA HIS A 177 -5.24 -13.11 -0.62
C HIS A 177 -5.38 -14.62 -0.79
N GLU A 178 -4.28 -15.37 -1.02
CA GLU A 178 -4.31 -16.83 -1.16
C GLU A 178 -4.57 -17.52 0.19
N ILE A 179 -4.00 -16.93 1.26
CA ILE A 179 -4.20 -17.41 2.64
C ILE A 179 -5.20 -16.57 3.43
N ASN A 180 -5.88 -15.63 2.76
CA ASN A 180 -6.86 -14.71 3.36
C ASN A 180 -6.33 -13.96 4.60
N ASN A 181 -5.12 -13.41 4.52
CA ASN A 181 -4.51 -12.72 5.65
C ASN A 181 -3.71 -11.50 5.22
N ALA A 182 -3.82 -10.43 6.03
CA ALA A 182 -2.84 -9.37 6.08
C ALA A 182 -2.36 -9.17 7.52
N ASN A 183 -1.10 -8.76 7.66
CA ASN A 183 -0.53 -8.41 8.96
C ASN A 183 0.46 -7.23 8.84
N VAL A 184 0.63 -6.52 9.95
CA VAL A 184 1.59 -5.44 10.07
C VAL A 184 2.56 -5.72 11.21
N LYS A 185 3.86 -5.61 10.91
CA LYS A 185 4.89 -5.46 11.94
C LYS A 185 5.29 -4.00 12.01
N LEU A 186 5.20 -3.43 13.20
CA LEU A 186 5.73 -2.11 13.55
C LEU A 186 7.01 -2.32 14.37
N ASN A 187 8.13 -1.77 13.89
CA ASN A 187 9.45 -1.89 14.52
C ASN A 187 9.82 -3.35 14.86
N GLY A 188 9.52 -4.28 13.94
CA GLY A 188 9.80 -5.71 14.06
C GLY A 188 8.78 -6.52 14.87
N THR A 189 7.83 -5.87 15.58
CA THR A 189 6.78 -6.55 16.35
C THR A 189 5.49 -6.60 15.56
N GLU A 190 4.89 -7.79 15.39
CA GLU A 190 3.55 -7.91 14.81
C GLU A 190 2.51 -7.26 15.74
N VAL A 191 1.80 -6.27 15.22
CA VAL A 191 0.84 -5.47 15.98
C VAL A 191 -0.61 -5.75 15.59
N VAL A 192 -0.87 -6.08 14.32
CA VAL A 192 -2.19 -6.48 13.81
C VAL A 192 -2.07 -7.64 12.82
N SER A 193 -3.09 -8.50 12.80
CA SER A 193 -3.31 -9.53 11.80
C SER A 193 -4.82 -9.70 11.59
N PHE A 194 -5.29 -9.77 10.35
CA PHE A 194 -6.71 -9.76 10.02
C PHE A 194 -7.00 -10.45 8.68
N PRO A 195 -8.23 -10.98 8.49
CA PRO A 195 -8.71 -11.45 7.19
C PRO A 195 -8.90 -10.27 6.23
N ILE A 196 -8.78 -10.48 4.92
CA ILE A 196 -8.86 -9.43 3.90
C ILE A 196 -9.86 -9.71 2.77
N ASN A 197 -10.61 -10.80 2.90
CA ASN A 197 -11.70 -11.14 1.99
C ASN A 197 -12.66 -12.15 2.62
N GLY A 198 -13.82 -12.36 1.97
CA GLY A 198 -14.84 -13.29 2.44
C GLY A 198 -15.67 -12.78 3.61
N PRO A 199 -16.52 -13.69 4.19
CA PRO A 199 -17.44 -13.31 5.27
C PRO A 199 -16.76 -12.72 6.50
N GLU A 200 -15.58 -13.21 6.86
CA GLU A 200 -14.82 -12.73 8.03
C GLU A 200 -14.34 -11.27 7.84
N TRP A 201 -13.97 -10.90 6.61
CA TRP A 201 -13.65 -9.50 6.29
C TRP A 201 -14.88 -8.61 6.33
N GLU A 202 -16.00 -9.04 5.72
CA GLU A 202 -17.26 -8.29 5.71
C GLU A 202 -17.80 -8.08 7.14
N ASP A 203 -17.68 -9.08 8.00
CA ASP A 203 -18.04 -8.99 9.42
C ASP A 203 -17.14 -7.98 10.15
N LEU A 204 -15.82 -8.09 9.95
CA LEU A 204 -14.83 -7.23 10.57
C LEU A 204 -15.04 -5.74 10.25
N ILE A 205 -15.35 -5.40 8.99
CA ILE A 205 -15.58 -4.01 8.56
C ILE A 205 -17.02 -3.52 8.80
N SER A 206 -17.94 -4.39 9.19
CA SER A 206 -19.36 -4.06 9.34
C SER A 206 -19.63 -2.92 10.32
N THR A 207 -18.78 -2.76 11.35
CA THR A 207 -18.92 -1.76 12.41
C THR A 207 -18.02 -0.54 12.24
N CYS A 208 -17.23 -0.46 11.17
CA CYS A 208 -16.36 0.68 10.93
C CYS A 208 -17.12 1.86 10.30
N LYS A 209 -16.55 3.06 10.40
CA LYS A 209 -17.14 4.30 9.86
C LYS A 209 -17.40 4.27 8.35
N PHE A 210 -16.83 3.34 7.60
CA PHE A 210 -17.04 3.21 6.15
C PHE A 210 -18.23 2.30 5.78
N ARG A 211 -18.83 1.64 6.77
CA ARG A 211 -19.95 0.69 6.58
C ARG A 211 -21.14 0.96 7.49
N ASP A 212 -20.88 1.29 8.76
CA ASP A 212 -21.94 1.51 9.75
C ASP A 212 -22.45 2.95 9.73
N LYS A 213 -23.66 3.13 9.20
CA LYS A 213 -24.34 4.43 9.14
C LYS A 213 -24.68 5.02 10.52
N SER A 214 -24.61 4.23 11.57
CA SER A 214 -24.85 4.70 12.93
C SER A 214 -23.64 5.36 13.58
N THR A 215 -22.44 5.20 13.00
CA THR A 215 -21.23 5.85 13.51
C THR A 215 -21.29 7.37 13.32
N TYR A 216 -20.81 8.10 14.32
CA TYR A 216 -20.85 9.57 14.33
C TYR A 216 -20.20 10.23 13.10
N ASN A 217 -19.15 9.62 12.60
CA ASN A 217 -18.34 10.10 11.47
C ASN A 217 -18.45 9.19 10.24
N TYR A 218 -19.63 8.62 10.02
CA TYR A 218 -19.88 7.75 8.86
C TYR A 218 -19.45 8.40 7.55
N ILE A 219 -18.76 7.61 6.74
CA ILE A 219 -18.35 7.96 5.37
C ILE A 219 -18.89 6.89 4.43
N GLU A 220 -19.71 7.29 3.46
CA GLU A 220 -20.21 6.37 2.45
C GLU A 220 -19.08 5.89 1.54
N ALA A 221 -18.66 4.63 1.72
CA ALA A 221 -17.59 4.01 0.95
C ALA A 221 -17.98 2.57 0.54
N PRO A 222 -18.92 2.42 -0.42
CA PRO A 222 -19.44 1.11 -0.82
C PRO A 222 -18.38 0.21 -1.44
N GLU A 223 -17.29 0.78 -1.95
CA GLU A 223 -16.17 0.06 -2.58
C GLU A 223 -14.98 -0.18 -1.63
N PHE A 224 -15.11 0.18 -0.35
CA PHE A 224 -14.06 0.02 0.65
C PHE A 224 -13.62 -1.46 0.80
N GLY A 225 -12.32 -1.71 0.64
CA GLY A 225 -11.71 -3.03 0.83
C GLY A 225 -12.06 -4.09 -0.22
N LYS A 226 -12.71 -3.73 -1.34
CA LYS A 226 -13.13 -4.69 -2.37
C LYS A 226 -12.07 -5.06 -3.39
N TYR A 227 -11.06 -4.23 -3.57
CA TYR A 227 -10.06 -4.39 -4.62
C TYR A 227 -8.87 -5.23 -4.15
N LYS A 228 -8.78 -6.49 -4.61
CA LYS A 228 -7.63 -7.37 -4.32
C LYS A 228 -6.34 -6.88 -4.95
N THR A 229 -6.46 -6.28 -6.15
CA THR A 229 -5.33 -5.70 -6.88
C THR A 229 -5.51 -4.21 -6.94
N GLY A 230 -4.58 -3.47 -6.33
CA GLY A 230 -4.65 -2.02 -6.29
C GLY A 230 -3.28 -1.40 -6.04
N LYS A 231 -3.27 -0.08 -5.95
CA LYS A 231 -2.07 0.71 -5.72
C LYS A 231 -1.74 0.81 -4.23
N ILE A 232 -0.48 1.09 -3.94
CA ILE A 232 -0.04 1.54 -2.61
C ILE A 232 -0.20 3.05 -2.57
N GLY A 233 -0.70 3.59 -1.46
CA GLY A 233 -0.89 5.02 -1.28
C GLY A 233 -0.24 5.56 -0.03
N LEU A 234 0.18 6.83 -0.07
CA LEU A 234 0.67 7.59 1.08
C LEU A 234 -0.22 8.81 1.28
N GLN A 235 -0.65 9.01 2.52
CA GLN A 235 -1.64 10.04 2.85
C GLN A 235 -1.01 11.41 3.09
N ASP A 236 -1.60 12.43 2.49
CA ASP A 236 -1.59 13.80 2.97
C ASP A 236 -2.78 13.99 3.93
N HIS A 237 -2.50 14.16 5.21
CA HIS A 237 -3.50 14.55 6.21
C HIS A 237 -3.36 16.01 6.67
N GLY A 238 -2.41 16.75 6.14
CA GLY A 238 -2.15 18.14 6.50
C GLY A 238 -0.89 18.33 7.33
N ASP A 239 -0.25 17.25 7.72
CA ASP A 239 0.91 17.26 8.58
C ASP A 239 2.15 16.80 7.85
N ARG A 240 3.32 17.25 8.35
CA ARG A 240 4.58 16.84 7.76
C ARG A 240 4.88 15.39 8.09
N VAL A 241 5.14 14.61 7.04
CA VAL A 241 5.54 13.21 7.14
C VAL A 241 6.66 12.91 6.15
N SER A 242 7.58 12.04 6.53
CA SER A 242 8.73 11.64 5.73
C SER A 242 8.79 10.14 5.58
N PHE A 243 9.23 9.67 4.41
CA PHE A 243 9.35 8.26 4.06
C PHE A 243 10.71 7.98 3.43
N ARG A 244 11.24 6.77 3.66
CA ARG A 244 12.45 6.26 3.00
C ARG A 244 12.44 4.74 2.93
N ASN A 245 13.39 4.16 2.21
CA ASN A 245 13.57 2.70 2.12
C ASN A 245 12.29 1.95 1.72
N ILE A 246 11.50 2.55 0.79
CA ILE A 246 10.24 1.99 0.34
C ILE A 246 10.53 0.89 -0.68
N LYS A 247 10.22 -0.35 -0.34
CA LYS A 247 10.43 -1.51 -1.20
C LYS A 247 9.34 -2.55 -1.04
N ILE A 248 9.05 -3.26 -2.09
CA ILE A 248 8.01 -4.27 -2.15
C ILE A 248 8.54 -5.58 -2.72
N LYS A 249 8.02 -6.69 -2.22
CA LYS A 249 8.28 -8.04 -2.74
C LYS A 249 6.93 -8.65 -3.12
N ARG A 250 6.79 -9.16 -4.33
CA ARG A 250 5.58 -9.88 -4.78
C ARG A 250 5.60 -11.30 -4.21
N LEU A 251 4.44 -11.78 -3.77
CA LEU A 251 4.24 -13.15 -3.26
C LEU A 251 3.61 -14.05 -4.33
#